data_f57c5143cb39b56fde03a7a9bda6c5c2
#
_entry.id   f57c5143cb39b56fde03a7a9bda6c5c2
#
_cell.length_a   1.000
_cell.length_b   1.000
_cell.length_c   1.000
_cell.angle_alpha   90.00
_cell.angle_beta   90.00
_cell.angle_gamma   90.00
#
_symmetry.space_group_name_H-M   'P 1'
#
loop_
_entity.id
_entity.type
_entity.pdbx_description
1 polymer ?
#
loop_
_entity_poly.entity_id
_entity_poly.type
_entity_poly.pdbx_seq_one_letter_code
_entity_poly.pdbx_strand_id
1 'polypeptide(L)'
;MTTTRKYTHGLAAVAAALLALPATAQTTAPPQGRLLASNCFQCHGTDGRGGFEQINGKSSTEIYSKLKEMQRKQPGTEDYGIMIPHAKGYTDAQLLKISQYLSTVR
;
A
#
# COMPACT_ATOMS: atom_id res chain seq x y z
N MET A 1 49.34 40.30 58.28
CA MET A 1 48.44 40.79 57.17
C MET A 1 48.09 39.64 56.30
N THR A 2 46.90 39.09 56.51
CA THR A 2 46.46 37.89 55.84
C THR A 2 45.44 38.28 54.72
N THR A 3 45.85 38.20 53.48
CA THR A 3 44.99 38.54 52.33
C THR A 3 44.18 37.30 51.94
N THR A 4 42.90 37.31 52.29
CA THR A 4 41.94 36.24 51.93
C THR A 4 41.48 36.44 50.50
N ARG A 5 41.95 35.62 49.61
CA ARG A 5 41.52 35.58 48.18
C ARG A 5 40.25 34.80 48.05
N LYS A 6 39.14 35.51 47.85
CA LYS A 6 37.82 34.88 47.56
C LYS A 6 37.79 34.38 46.13
N TYR A 7 37.72 33.04 45.93
CA TYR A 7 37.47 32.42 44.68
C TYR A 7 35.94 32.32 44.49
N THR A 8 35.39 33.15 43.61
CA THR A 8 34.03 33.02 43.18
C THR A 8 34.00 31.99 42.06
N HIS A 9 33.48 30.81 42.35
CA HIS A 9 33.24 29.78 41.36
C HIS A 9 31.93 30.13 40.63
N GLY A 10 32.06 30.64 39.40
CA GLY A 10 30.93 30.80 38.51
C GLY A 10 30.53 29.43 37.95
N LEU A 11 29.39 28.93 38.39
CA LEU A 11 28.75 27.77 37.79
C LEU A 11 28.10 28.22 36.49
N ALA A 12 28.76 27.92 35.37
CA ALA A 12 28.14 28.02 34.04
C ALA A 12 27.23 26.82 33.86
N ALA A 13 25.92 27.03 34.02
CA ALA A 13 24.91 26.04 33.67
C ALA A 13 24.78 26.01 32.15
N VAL A 14 25.34 24.98 31.52
CA VAL A 14 25.09 24.68 30.09
C VAL A 14 23.74 24.00 30.01
N ALA A 15 22.71 24.76 29.61
CA ALA A 15 21.40 24.23 29.28
C ALA A 15 21.50 23.56 27.91
N ALA A 16 21.61 22.23 27.87
CA ALA A 16 21.46 21.44 26.65
C ALA A 16 20.00 21.41 26.26
N ALA A 17 19.61 22.27 25.32
CA ALA A 17 18.28 22.22 24.69
C ALA A 17 18.24 21.00 23.76
N LEU A 18 17.61 19.92 24.21
CA LEU A 18 17.24 18.78 23.39
C LEU A 18 16.12 19.23 22.43
N LEU A 19 16.48 19.53 21.19
CA LEU A 19 15.54 19.75 20.10
C LEU A 19 14.92 18.39 19.75
N ALA A 20 13.77 18.10 20.35
CA ALA A 20 12.94 16.98 19.95
C ALA A 20 12.36 17.31 18.55
N LEU A 21 12.98 16.78 17.50
CA LEU A 21 12.42 16.82 16.16
C LEU A 21 11.14 15.97 16.15
N PRO A 22 10.00 16.51 15.71
CA PRO A 22 8.81 15.69 15.56
C PRO A 22 9.09 14.61 14.50
N ALA A 23 9.04 13.36 14.91
CA ALA A 23 9.04 12.23 13.97
C ALA A 23 7.72 12.29 13.18
N THR A 24 7.77 12.90 11.99
CA THR A 24 6.66 12.81 11.05
C THR A 24 6.58 11.37 10.58
N ALA A 25 5.61 10.62 11.10
CA ALA A 25 5.26 9.32 10.54
C ALA A 25 4.81 9.53 9.10
N GLN A 26 5.69 9.27 8.14
CA GLN A 26 5.33 9.24 6.72
C GLN A 26 4.47 8.00 6.50
N THR A 27 3.15 8.16 6.55
CA THR A 27 2.22 7.17 6.03
C THR A 27 2.38 7.17 4.51
N THR A 28 3.20 6.25 3.99
CA THR A 28 3.26 6.02 2.56
C THR A 28 1.89 5.55 2.09
N ALA A 29 1.26 6.32 1.19
CA ALA A 29 0.00 5.91 0.59
C ALA A 29 0.16 4.52 -0.06
N PRO A 30 -0.85 3.64 0.07
CA PRO A 30 -0.79 2.33 -0.55
C PRO A 30 -0.62 2.45 -2.07
N PRO A 31 0.06 1.50 -2.73
CA PRO A 31 0.22 1.52 -4.18
C PRO A 31 -1.14 1.66 -4.89
N GLN A 32 -1.18 2.44 -5.95
CA GLN A 32 -2.44 2.67 -6.68
C GLN A 32 -3.08 1.36 -7.15
N GLY A 33 -2.29 0.37 -7.57
CA GLY A 33 -2.78 -0.95 -7.93
C GLY A 33 -3.50 -1.65 -6.78
N ARG A 34 -3.02 -1.51 -5.54
CA ARG A 34 -3.68 -2.04 -4.35
C ARG A 34 -5.03 -1.37 -4.09
N LEU A 35 -5.08 -0.06 -4.22
CA LEU A 35 -6.34 0.68 -4.06
C LEU A 35 -7.38 0.26 -5.08
N LEU A 36 -6.98 0.13 -6.35
CA LEU A 36 -7.85 -0.34 -7.43
C LEU A 36 -8.31 -1.79 -7.20
N ALA A 37 -7.43 -2.66 -6.70
CA ALA A 37 -7.73 -4.05 -6.43
C ALA A 37 -8.58 -4.26 -5.17
N SER A 38 -8.81 -3.24 -4.34
CA SER A 38 -9.51 -3.38 -3.06
C SER A 38 -10.93 -3.96 -3.21
N ASN A 39 -11.62 -3.66 -4.31
CA ASN A 39 -12.93 -4.23 -4.60
C ASN A 39 -12.89 -5.75 -4.83
N CYS A 40 -11.76 -6.29 -5.26
CA CYS A 40 -11.57 -7.73 -5.47
C CYS A 40 -11.47 -8.47 -4.14
N PHE A 41 -11.01 -7.79 -3.07
CA PHE A 41 -10.67 -8.41 -1.79
C PHE A 41 -11.88 -8.94 -1.03
N GLN A 42 -13.07 -8.44 -1.30
CA GLN A 42 -14.30 -8.92 -0.67
C GLN A 42 -14.56 -10.41 -1.01
N CYS A 43 -14.25 -10.82 -2.21
CA CYS A 43 -14.46 -12.19 -2.68
C CYS A 43 -13.17 -13.00 -2.76
N HIS A 44 -12.04 -12.38 -3.09
CA HIS A 44 -10.74 -13.02 -3.28
C HIS A 44 -9.80 -12.90 -2.08
N GLY A 45 -10.30 -12.40 -0.94
CA GLY A 45 -9.49 -12.19 0.26
C GLY A 45 -8.56 -10.98 0.16
N THR A 46 -8.07 -10.52 1.29
CA THR A 46 -7.17 -9.37 1.36
C THR A 46 -5.93 -9.62 0.49
N ASP A 47 -5.64 -8.66 -0.37
CA ASP A 47 -4.55 -8.73 -1.34
C ASP A 47 -4.66 -9.93 -2.32
N GLY A 48 -5.86 -10.49 -2.49
CA GLY A 48 -6.11 -11.60 -3.38
C GLY A 48 -5.62 -12.97 -2.89
N ARG A 49 -5.42 -13.13 -1.60
CA ARG A 49 -4.77 -14.30 -0.98
C ARG A 49 -5.71 -15.43 -0.59
N GLY A 50 -6.96 -15.40 -0.96
CA GLY A 50 -7.90 -16.43 -0.54
C GLY A 50 -9.31 -16.21 -1.07
N GLY A 51 -10.32 -16.48 -0.23
CA GLY A 51 -11.71 -16.36 -0.61
C GLY A 51 -12.15 -17.45 -1.60
N PHE A 52 -12.93 -17.08 -2.60
CA PHE A 52 -13.42 -18.04 -3.61
C PHE A 52 -12.30 -18.58 -4.50
N GLU A 53 -11.34 -17.74 -4.83
CA GLU A 53 -10.19 -18.11 -5.65
C GLU A 53 -9.03 -17.16 -5.34
N GLN A 54 -7.85 -17.74 -5.12
CA GLN A 54 -6.63 -16.98 -4.94
C GLN A 54 -6.17 -16.38 -6.27
N ILE A 55 -6.02 -15.07 -6.32
CA ILE A 55 -5.66 -14.33 -7.53
C ILE A 55 -4.29 -13.66 -7.47
N ASN A 56 -3.63 -13.64 -6.32
CA ASN A 56 -2.27 -13.11 -6.17
C ASN A 56 -1.21 -14.10 -6.64
N GLY A 57 0.01 -13.61 -6.83
CA GLY A 57 1.21 -14.41 -7.07
C GLY A 57 1.33 -15.01 -8.48
N LYS A 58 0.31 -14.89 -9.32
CA LYS A 58 0.38 -15.20 -10.75
C LYS A 58 1.16 -14.10 -11.47
N SER A 59 1.61 -14.36 -12.71
CA SER A 59 2.26 -13.30 -13.48
C SER A 59 1.32 -12.16 -13.80
N SER A 60 1.85 -10.93 -13.86
CA SER A 60 1.06 -9.76 -14.25
C SER A 60 0.37 -9.94 -15.60
N THR A 61 1.05 -10.55 -16.57
CA THR A 61 0.49 -10.83 -17.89
C THR A 61 -0.68 -11.80 -17.81
N GLU A 62 -0.58 -12.86 -17.01
CA GLU A 62 -1.66 -13.83 -16.82
C GLU A 62 -2.89 -13.18 -16.21
N ILE A 63 -2.72 -12.43 -15.11
CA ILE A 63 -3.82 -11.73 -14.45
C ILE A 63 -4.48 -10.73 -15.40
N TYR A 64 -3.68 -9.93 -16.09
CA TYR A 64 -4.18 -8.93 -17.04
C TYR A 64 -4.97 -9.58 -18.18
N SER A 65 -4.44 -10.64 -18.78
CA SER A 65 -5.10 -11.36 -19.86
C SER A 65 -6.45 -11.92 -19.46
N LYS A 66 -6.54 -12.47 -18.24
CA LYS A 66 -7.81 -12.97 -17.68
C LYS A 66 -8.82 -11.85 -17.46
N LEU A 67 -8.42 -10.74 -16.91
CA LEU A 67 -9.30 -9.58 -16.71
C LEU A 67 -9.77 -9.00 -18.05
N LYS A 68 -8.91 -8.96 -19.07
CA LYS A 68 -9.27 -8.54 -20.43
C LYS A 68 -10.22 -9.52 -21.11
N GLU A 69 -10.05 -10.82 -20.87
CA GLU A 69 -10.99 -11.83 -21.35
C GLU A 69 -12.39 -11.61 -20.76
N MET A 70 -12.47 -11.40 -19.45
CA MET A 70 -13.75 -11.10 -18.77
C MET A 70 -14.42 -9.83 -19.31
N GLN A 71 -13.64 -8.77 -19.59
CA GLN A 71 -14.17 -7.55 -20.20
C GLN A 71 -14.85 -7.77 -21.55
N ARG A 72 -14.36 -8.74 -22.34
CA ARG A 72 -14.92 -9.03 -23.67
C ARG A 72 -16.17 -9.92 -23.65
N LYS A 73 -16.41 -10.60 -22.53
CA LYS A 73 -17.59 -11.47 -22.37
C LYS A 73 -18.87 -10.65 -22.19
N GLN A 74 -19.98 -11.21 -22.61
CA GLN A 74 -21.29 -10.62 -22.35
C GLN A 74 -21.73 -10.94 -20.91
N PRO A 75 -22.39 -9.99 -20.21
CA PRO A 75 -23.00 -10.26 -18.92
C PRO A 75 -23.98 -11.42 -19.02
N GLY A 76 -23.97 -12.33 -18.02
CA GLY A 76 -24.79 -13.53 -18.01
C GLY A 76 -24.14 -14.76 -18.66
N THR A 77 -22.92 -14.63 -19.19
CA THR A 77 -22.14 -15.80 -19.61
C THR A 77 -21.71 -16.60 -18.35
N GLU A 78 -21.91 -17.91 -18.36
CA GLU A 78 -21.69 -18.76 -17.19
C GLU A 78 -20.24 -18.82 -16.70
N ASP A 79 -19.26 -18.68 -17.61
CA ASP A 79 -17.84 -18.92 -17.31
C ASP A 79 -17.24 -18.04 -16.22
N TYR A 80 -17.68 -16.78 -16.11
CA TYR A 80 -17.07 -15.81 -15.19
C TYR A 80 -18.08 -15.08 -14.30
N GLY A 81 -19.38 -15.29 -14.51
CA GLY A 81 -20.43 -14.77 -13.65
C GLY A 81 -20.28 -13.28 -13.34
N ILE A 82 -20.23 -12.97 -12.03
CA ILE A 82 -20.14 -11.60 -11.51
C ILE A 82 -18.82 -10.90 -11.87
N MET A 83 -17.77 -11.64 -12.22
CA MET A 83 -16.50 -11.04 -12.57
C MET A 83 -16.55 -10.23 -13.87
N ILE A 84 -17.48 -10.54 -14.77
CA ILE A 84 -17.66 -9.79 -16.03
C ILE A 84 -18.00 -8.33 -15.79
N PRO A 85 -19.08 -7.97 -15.06
CA PRO A 85 -19.38 -6.58 -14.76
C PRO A 85 -18.28 -5.91 -13.92
N HIS A 86 -17.63 -6.64 -13.01
CA HIS A 86 -16.50 -6.08 -12.24
C HIS A 86 -15.34 -5.69 -13.16
N ALA A 87 -14.89 -6.57 -14.05
CA ALA A 87 -13.80 -6.27 -14.98
C ALA A 87 -14.15 -5.11 -15.92
N LYS A 88 -15.42 -5.02 -16.38
CA LYS A 88 -15.90 -3.92 -17.24
C LYS A 88 -15.87 -2.55 -16.56
N GLY A 89 -15.88 -2.50 -15.25
CA GLY A 89 -15.81 -1.24 -14.47
C GLY A 89 -14.44 -0.56 -14.48
N TYR A 90 -13.41 -1.21 -15.05
CA TYR A 90 -12.04 -0.68 -15.06
C TYR A 90 -11.58 -0.36 -16.49
N THR A 91 -10.74 0.67 -16.61
CA THR A 91 -9.97 0.93 -17.83
C THR A 91 -8.83 -0.07 -17.99
N ASP A 92 -8.28 -0.20 -19.20
CA ASP A 92 -7.11 -1.05 -19.46
C ASP A 92 -5.91 -0.67 -18.57
N ALA A 93 -5.66 0.63 -18.41
CA ALA A 93 -4.59 1.12 -17.53
C ALA A 93 -4.81 0.73 -16.07
N GLN A 94 -6.05 0.76 -15.59
CA GLN A 94 -6.39 0.34 -14.23
C GLN A 94 -6.23 -1.17 -14.05
N LEU A 95 -6.68 -1.96 -15.01
CA LEU A 95 -6.49 -3.43 -14.99
C LEU A 95 -5.00 -3.79 -14.99
N LEU A 96 -4.19 -3.07 -15.75
CA LEU A 96 -2.74 -3.29 -15.75
C LEU A 96 -2.13 -3.02 -14.38
N LYS A 97 -2.50 -1.93 -13.71
CA LYS A 97 -2.02 -1.61 -12.35
C LYS A 97 -2.47 -2.64 -11.31
N ILE A 98 -3.72 -3.12 -11.39
CA ILE A 98 -4.23 -4.21 -10.56
C ILE A 98 -3.36 -5.46 -10.76
N SER A 99 -3.13 -5.84 -12.00
CA SER A 99 -2.36 -7.03 -12.37
C SER A 99 -0.92 -6.96 -11.90
N GLN A 100 -0.28 -5.82 -12.07
CA GLN A 100 1.08 -5.57 -11.58
C GLN A 100 1.14 -5.68 -10.05
N TYR A 101 0.20 -5.09 -9.34
CA TYR A 101 0.15 -5.18 -7.88
C TYR A 101 -0.03 -6.62 -7.41
N LEU A 102 -1.06 -7.33 -7.89
CA LEU A 102 -1.36 -8.70 -7.47
C LEU A 102 -0.22 -9.68 -7.78
N SER A 103 0.56 -9.42 -8.83
CA SER A 103 1.73 -10.25 -9.18
C SER A 103 2.88 -10.11 -8.18
N THR A 104 2.96 -8.99 -7.46
CA THR A 104 4.00 -8.75 -6.44
C THR A 104 3.65 -9.32 -5.07
N VAL A 105 2.38 -9.61 -4.82
CA VAL A 105 1.90 -10.16 -3.54
C VAL A 105 2.19 -11.65 -3.48
N ARG A 106 2.98 -12.08 -2.48
CA ARG A 106 3.37 -13.48 -2.24
C ARG A 106 2.62 -14.06 -1.05
#